data_8e3edd9062fbcc65a4c63471050f7c3a
#
_entry.id   8e3edd9062fbcc65a4c63471050f7c3a
#
_cell.length_a   1.000
_cell.length_b   1.000
_cell.length_c   1.000
_cell.angle_alpha   90.00
_cell.angle_beta   90.00
_cell.angle_gamma   90.00
#
_symmetry.space_group_name_H-M   'P 1'
#
loop_
_entity.id
_entity.type
_entity.pdbx_description
1 polymer ?
#
loop_
_entity_poly.entity_id
_entity_poly.type
_entity_poly.pdbx_seq_one_letter_code
_entity_poly.pdbx_strand_id
1 'polypeptide(L)'
;MDNEYLLNFFKKKNVPIIQKKRHTYLTYYGLEQQDTYVLKEGVIKTSIILHDGREFNISYINTPDIISLLKDEVSQYTSAPFNVRVESDVATFYRIPRVLFWSYVNQDQKLQDYVNAYYREKLSEAIFRQQCMMMNGKTGAICSFLYQLIHLFGRKVEAGMLIDFQITNNDIAGFCGITTRNSVSRILCEL
;
A
#
# COMPACT_ATOMS: atom_id res chain seq x y z
N MET A 1 -6.01 -5.00 -12.77
CA MET A 1 -4.76 -4.72 -13.53
C MET A 1 -4.06 -6.02 -13.89
N ASP A 2 -3.27 -6.05 -14.98
CA ASP A 2 -2.50 -7.25 -15.40
C ASP A 2 -1.11 -7.24 -14.70
N ASN A 3 -1.07 -7.81 -13.51
CA ASN A 3 0.15 -7.85 -12.68
C ASN A 3 1.23 -8.77 -13.28
N GLU A 4 0.82 -9.78 -14.05
CA GLU A 4 1.74 -10.67 -14.74
C GLU A 4 2.49 -9.94 -15.86
N TYR A 5 1.76 -9.12 -16.64
CA TYR A 5 2.38 -8.23 -17.62
C TYR A 5 3.42 -7.31 -16.96
N LEU A 6 3.07 -6.65 -15.84
CA LEU A 6 3.97 -5.74 -15.14
C LEU A 6 5.29 -6.43 -14.74
N LEU A 7 5.21 -7.59 -14.11
CA LEU A 7 6.38 -8.35 -13.69
C LEU A 7 7.25 -8.81 -14.88
N ASN A 8 6.60 -9.31 -15.93
CA ASN A 8 7.28 -9.77 -17.15
C ASN A 8 7.97 -8.61 -17.88
N PHE A 9 7.35 -7.43 -17.89
CA PHE A 9 7.93 -6.22 -18.49
C PHE A 9 9.26 -5.86 -17.80
N PHE A 10 9.28 -5.71 -16.47
CA PHE A 10 10.50 -5.34 -15.75
C PHE A 10 11.56 -6.44 -15.74
N LYS A 11 11.14 -7.71 -15.76
CA LYS A 11 12.06 -8.83 -15.95
C LYS A 11 12.78 -8.77 -17.30
N LYS A 12 12.05 -8.51 -18.40
CA LYS A 12 12.62 -8.36 -19.75
C LYS A 12 13.58 -7.17 -19.86
N LYS A 13 13.33 -6.09 -19.12
CA LYS A 13 14.19 -4.91 -19.06
C LYS A 13 15.41 -5.09 -18.14
N ASN A 14 15.60 -6.27 -17.53
CA ASN A 14 16.67 -6.57 -16.56
C ASN A 14 16.75 -5.53 -15.43
N VAL A 15 15.59 -5.06 -14.94
CA VAL A 15 15.53 -4.08 -13.85
C VAL A 15 16.09 -4.71 -12.57
N PRO A 16 16.97 -4.00 -11.82
CA PRO A 16 17.53 -4.49 -10.57
C PRO A 16 16.47 -4.87 -9.54
N ILE A 17 16.72 -5.98 -8.84
CA ILE A 17 15.88 -6.49 -7.77
C ILE A 17 16.58 -6.22 -6.45
N ILE A 18 15.81 -5.74 -5.47
CA ILE A 18 16.25 -5.60 -4.07
C ILE A 18 15.32 -6.37 -3.16
N GLN A 19 15.86 -6.82 -2.02
CA GLN A 19 15.11 -7.49 -0.97
C GLN A 19 15.23 -6.73 0.34
N LYS A 20 14.15 -6.73 1.12
CA LYS A 20 14.08 -6.12 2.45
C LYS A 20 13.44 -7.11 3.43
N LYS A 21 13.95 -7.15 4.65
CA LYS A 21 13.44 -8.00 5.74
C LYS A 21 12.27 -7.31 6.45
N ARG A 22 11.50 -8.11 7.17
CA ARG A 22 10.39 -7.67 8.02
C ARG A 22 10.78 -6.50 8.91
N HIS A 23 9.86 -5.54 9.05
CA HIS A 23 9.99 -4.31 9.83
C HIS A 23 11.10 -3.35 9.38
N THR A 24 11.72 -3.59 8.21
CA THR A 24 12.60 -2.59 7.60
C THR A 24 11.82 -1.67 6.67
N TYR A 25 12.31 -0.44 6.52
CA TYR A 25 11.72 0.55 5.64
C TYR A 25 12.40 0.54 4.27
N LEU A 26 11.59 0.64 3.22
CA LEU A 26 12.04 0.87 1.84
C LEU A 26 12.22 2.39 1.60
N THR A 27 11.28 3.18 2.10
CA THR A 27 11.27 4.65 2.01
C THR A 27 10.77 5.26 3.30
N TYR A 28 11.20 6.49 3.57
CA TYR A 28 10.72 7.31 4.68
C TYR A 28 10.06 8.58 4.15
N TYR A 29 8.91 8.93 4.70
CA TYR A 29 8.18 10.15 4.37
C TYR A 29 9.09 11.39 4.44
N GLY A 30 9.01 12.23 3.41
CA GLY A 30 9.76 13.48 3.34
C GLY A 30 11.25 13.35 2.99
N LEU A 31 11.87 12.15 3.05
CA LEU A 31 13.24 11.96 2.61
C LEU A 31 13.35 11.90 1.10
N GLU A 32 14.50 12.31 0.57
CA GLU A 32 14.79 12.27 -0.86
C GLU A 32 14.70 10.84 -1.40
N GLN A 33 14.00 10.68 -2.52
CA GLN A 33 13.82 9.42 -3.20
C GLN A 33 13.77 9.63 -4.71
N GLN A 34 14.72 9.04 -5.42
CA GLN A 34 14.85 9.18 -6.88
C GLN A 34 14.34 7.96 -7.65
N ASP A 35 13.97 6.89 -6.95
CA ASP A 35 13.54 5.64 -7.55
C ASP A 35 12.01 5.45 -7.44
N THR A 36 11.45 4.77 -8.43
CA THR A 36 10.13 4.14 -8.39
C THR A 36 10.32 2.67 -8.02
N TYR A 37 9.46 2.15 -7.17
CA TYR A 37 9.51 0.75 -6.74
C TYR A 37 8.25 0.01 -7.18
N VAL A 38 8.45 -1.23 -7.62
CA VAL A 38 7.36 -2.16 -7.92
C VAL A 38 7.51 -3.36 -6.99
N LEU A 39 6.47 -3.64 -6.20
CA LEU A 39 6.42 -4.84 -5.38
C LEU A 39 6.34 -6.04 -6.30
N LYS A 40 7.26 -7.00 -6.13
CA LYS A 40 7.24 -8.27 -6.83
C LYS A 40 6.61 -9.37 -5.97
N GLU A 41 6.95 -9.38 -4.69
CA GLU A 41 6.51 -10.41 -3.73
C GLU A 41 6.63 -9.88 -2.31
N GLY A 42 5.74 -10.33 -1.44
CA GLY A 42 5.70 -9.96 -0.03
C GLY A 42 4.54 -9.03 0.32
N VAL A 43 4.55 -8.53 1.54
CA VAL A 43 3.53 -7.60 2.07
C VAL A 43 4.22 -6.34 2.58
N ILE A 44 3.70 -5.20 2.18
CA ILE A 44 4.15 -3.90 2.67
C ILE A 44 3.00 -3.08 3.25
N LYS A 45 3.33 -2.17 4.15
CA LYS A 45 2.43 -1.15 4.69
C LYS A 45 2.92 0.22 4.28
N THR A 46 2.01 1.08 3.82
CA THR A 46 2.27 2.49 3.58
C THR A 46 1.66 3.34 4.69
N SER A 47 2.42 4.34 5.20
CA SER A 47 1.99 5.15 6.32
C SER A 47 2.68 6.51 6.36
N ILE A 48 2.13 7.44 7.15
CA ILE A 48 2.74 8.71 7.52
C ILE A 48 2.78 8.79 9.04
N ILE A 49 3.93 9.17 9.60
CA ILE A 49 4.05 9.47 11.04
C ILE A 49 3.70 10.93 11.22
N LEU A 50 2.67 11.19 12.03
CA LEU A 50 2.20 12.54 12.36
C LEU A 50 3.14 13.21 13.36
N HIS A 51 3.04 14.55 13.50
CA HIS A 51 3.88 15.32 14.43
C HIS A 51 3.74 14.89 15.89
N ASP A 52 2.62 14.30 16.28
CA ASP A 52 2.36 13.78 17.63
C ASP A 52 2.84 12.32 17.82
N GLY A 53 3.55 11.77 16.84
CA GLY A 53 4.10 10.41 16.87
C GLY A 53 3.09 9.30 16.50
N ARG A 54 1.83 9.63 16.24
CA ARG A 54 0.86 8.64 15.76
C ARG A 54 1.15 8.26 14.32
N GLU A 55 0.95 7.00 13.99
CA GLU A 55 1.07 6.50 12.62
C GLU A 55 -0.32 6.53 11.93
N PHE A 56 -0.42 7.28 10.84
CA PHE A 56 -1.56 7.25 9.94
C PHE A 56 -1.28 6.24 8.83
N ASN A 57 -1.99 5.12 8.87
CA ASN A 57 -1.83 4.03 7.90
C ASN A 57 -2.66 4.30 6.65
N ILE A 58 -2.06 4.10 5.47
CA ILE A 58 -2.70 4.38 4.18
C ILE A 58 -3.19 3.07 3.54
N SER A 59 -2.32 2.08 3.35
CA SER A 59 -2.69 0.82 2.72
C SER A 59 -1.75 -0.32 3.08
N TYR A 60 -2.24 -1.57 2.97
CA TYR A 60 -1.42 -2.75 2.74
C TYR A 60 -1.38 -3.05 1.24
N ILE A 61 -0.25 -3.55 0.76
CA ILE A 61 -0.08 -4.05 -0.61
C ILE A 61 0.54 -5.44 -0.47
N ASN A 62 -0.14 -6.47 -1.00
CA ASN A 62 0.27 -7.88 -0.92
C ASN A 62 0.31 -8.56 -2.29
N THR A 63 0.03 -7.84 -3.34
CA THR A 63 0.09 -8.30 -4.73
C THR A 63 1.12 -7.49 -5.50
N PRO A 64 1.70 -8.03 -6.58
CA PRO A 64 2.56 -7.26 -7.46
C PRO A 64 1.87 -5.98 -7.93
N ASP A 65 2.47 -4.83 -7.63
CA ASP A 65 1.92 -3.52 -8.01
C ASP A 65 3.00 -2.43 -7.91
N ILE A 66 2.76 -1.30 -8.56
CA ILE A 66 3.56 -0.10 -8.40
C ILE A 66 3.23 0.51 -7.03
N ILE A 67 4.25 0.77 -6.21
CA ILE A 67 4.03 1.22 -4.82
C ILE A 67 3.46 2.63 -4.78
N SER A 68 3.97 3.53 -5.63
CA SER A 68 3.50 4.92 -5.71
C SER A 68 3.84 5.55 -7.04
N LEU A 69 2.88 6.27 -7.60
CA LEU A 69 3.03 7.13 -8.77
C LEU A 69 2.70 8.60 -8.45
N LEU A 70 2.84 9.02 -7.19
CA LEU A 70 2.60 10.41 -6.78
C LEU A 70 3.68 11.38 -7.27
N LYS A 71 4.70 10.90 -7.96
CA LYS A 71 5.76 11.70 -8.58
C LYS A 71 5.85 11.38 -10.07
N ASP A 72 5.83 12.42 -10.87
CA ASP A 72 6.07 12.36 -12.31
C ASP A 72 7.56 12.45 -12.67
N GLU A 73 7.86 12.53 -13.98
CA GLU A 73 9.22 12.64 -14.50
C GLU A 73 9.86 14.02 -14.29
N VAL A 74 9.05 15.07 -14.19
CA VAL A 74 9.49 16.47 -14.16
C VAL A 74 9.43 17.12 -12.77
N SER A 75 8.78 16.47 -11.81
CA SER A 75 8.67 17.00 -10.45
C SER A 75 10.04 17.27 -9.82
N GLN A 76 10.28 18.49 -9.39
CA GLN A 76 11.48 18.89 -8.66
C GLN A 76 11.49 18.34 -7.21
N TYR A 77 10.32 18.03 -6.67
CA TYR A 77 10.20 17.44 -5.34
C TYR A 77 10.48 15.95 -5.40
N THR A 78 11.58 15.56 -4.80
CA THR A 78 12.05 14.16 -4.78
C THR A 78 11.74 13.43 -3.46
N SER A 79 11.07 14.09 -2.51
CA SER A 79 10.73 13.51 -1.20
C SER A 79 9.71 12.37 -1.33
N ALA A 80 9.89 11.30 -0.57
CA ALA A 80 8.95 10.18 -0.51
C ALA A 80 7.58 10.65 0.03
N PRO A 81 6.45 10.27 -0.62
CA PRO A 81 5.12 10.74 -0.22
C PRO A 81 4.62 10.07 1.06
N PHE A 82 5.20 8.93 1.45
CA PHE A 82 4.88 8.17 2.66
C PHE A 82 6.00 7.18 3.00
N ASN A 83 5.96 6.65 4.21
CA ASN A 83 6.78 5.52 4.61
C ASN A 83 6.32 4.25 3.91
N VAL A 84 7.24 3.37 3.55
CA VAL A 84 6.96 2.02 3.06
C VAL A 84 7.70 1.04 3.96
N ARG A 85 6.96 0.27 4.77
CA ARG A 85 7.51 -0.73 5.69
C ARG A 85 7.15 -2.14 5.24
N VAL A 86 8.10 -3.06 5.35
CA VAL A 86 7.89 -4.48 5.04
C VAL A 86 7.20 -5.17 6.23
N GLU A 87 6.12 -5.90 5.95
CA GLU A 87 5.32 -6.63 6.95
C GLU A 87 5.47 -8.16 6.86
N SER A 88 5.78 -8.70 5.67
CA SER A 88 6.17 -10.11 5.50
C SER A 88 7.62 -10.34 5.95
N ASP A 89 8.03 -11.60 6.12
CA ASP A 89 9.41 -11.93 6.52
C ASP A 89 10.44 -11.34 5.57
N VAL A 90 10.15 -11.40 4.28
CA VAL A 90 10.91 -10.77 3.20
C VAL A 90 9.95 -10.15 2.19
N ALA A 91 10.30 -9.02 1.63
CA ALA A 91 9.66 -8.47 0.44
C ALA A 91 10.69 -8.19 -0.65
N THR A 92 10.30 -8.43 -1.89
CA THR A 92 11.15 -8.30 -3.08
C THR A 92 10.59 -7.21 -3.99
N PHE A 93 11.45 -6.34 -4.48
CA PHE A 93 11.07 -5.18 -5.28
C PHE A 93 11.93 -5.06 -6.52
N TYR A 94 11.34 -4.59 -7.63
CA TYR A 94 12.09 -3.93 -8.69
C TYR A 94 12.38 -2.50 -8.26
N ARG A 95 13.63 -2.06 -8.47
CA ARG A 95 14.08 -0.70 -8.20
C ARG A 95 14.42 -0.02 -9.54
N ILE A 96 13.72 1.06 -9.86
CA ILE A 96 13.80 1.71 -11.17
C ILE A 96 14.05 3.20 -10.94
N PRO A 97 15.09 3.84 -11.51
CA PRO A 97 15.20 5.28 -11.51
C PRO A 97 13.91 5.91 -12.08
N ARG A 98 13.36 6.90 -11.40
CA ARG A 98 12.07 7.50 -11.75
C ARG A 98 11.99 7.98 -13.20
N VAL A 99 13.02 8.67 -13.67
CA VAL A 99 13.08 9.15 -15.06
C VAL A 99 13.03 7.99 -16.06
N LEU A 100 13.74 6.90 -15.76
CA LEU A 100 13.74 5.69 -16.60
C LEU A 100 12.37 5.00 -16.58
N PHE A 101 11.70 4.93 -15.42
CA PHE A 101 10.35 4.38 -15.32
C PHE A 101 9.37 5.14 -16.24
N TRP A 102 9.36 6.46 -16.17
CA TRP A 102 8.47 7.27 -17.03
C TRP A 102 8.85 7.21 -18.51
N SER A 103 10.14 7.08 -18.82
CA SER A 103 10.57 6.79 -20.20
C SER A 103 9.98 5.46 -20.71
N TYR A 104 9.91 4.43 -19.87
CA TYR A 104 9.24 3.17 -20.24
C TYR A 104 7.73 3.35 -20.44
N VAL A 105 7.07 4.09 -19.55
CA VAL A 105 5.63 4.40 -19.69
C VAL A 105 5.34 5.11 -20.99
N ASN A 106 6.17 6.08 -21.39
CA ASN A 106 5.98 6.85 -22.62
C ASN A 106 6.26 6.04 -23.91
N GLN A 107 6.98 4.92 -23.81
CA GLN A 107 7.36 4.08 -24.96
C GLN A 107 6.50 2.82 -25.10
N ASP A 108 5.73 2.43 -24.09
CA ASP A 108 4.97 1.19 -24.07
C ASP A 108 3.50 1.44 -23.73
N GLN A 109 2.63 1.27 -24.73
CA GLN A 109 1.19 1.52 -24.60
C GLN A 109 0.53 0.68 -23.50
N LYS A 110 0.93 -0.59 -23.35
CA LYS A 110 0.36 -1.46 -22.30
C LYS A 110 0.76 -1.01 -20.90
N LEU A 111 2.00 -0.51 -20.74
CA LEU A 111 2.44 0.06 -19.48
C LEU A 111 1.71 1.37 -19.17
N GLN A 112 1.46 2.19 -20.17
CA GLN A 112 0.65 3.40 -20.05
C GLN A 112 -0.79 3.07 -19.63
N ASP A 113 -1.40 2.05 -20.24
CA ASP A 113 -2.74 1.59 -19.88
C ASP A 113 -2.78 1.06 -18.44
N TYR A 114 -1.72 0.35 -18.01
CA TYR A 114 -1.56 -0.10 -16.62
C TYR A 114 -1.52 1.10 -15.66
N VAL A 115 -0.71 2.10 -15.95
CA VAL A 115 -0.58 3.33 -15.13
C VAL A 115 -1.92 4.07 -15.04
N ASN A 116 -2.65 4.18 -16.15
CA ASN A 116 -3.99 4.79 -16.16
C ASN A 116 -5.00 3.98 -15.32
N ALA A 117 -4.94 2.64 -15.38
CA ALA A 117 -5.77 1.78 -14.54
C ALA A 117 -5.40 1.93 -13.05
N TYR A 118 -4.10 1.97 -12.73
CA TYR A 118 -3.59 2.21 -11.38
C TYR A 118 -4.18 3.49 -10.78
N TYR A 119 -4.13 4.63 -11.49
CA TYR A 119 -4.68 5.88 -10.97
C TYR A 119 -6.19 5.80 -10.73
N ARG A 120 -6.96 5.17 -11.65
CA ARG A 120 -8.40 5.00 -11.47
C ARG A 120 -8.73 4.14 -10.24
N GLU A 121 -8.02 3.04 -10.05
CA GLU A 121 -8.23 2.17 -8.88
C GLU A 121 -7.86 2.88 -7.60
N LYS A 122 -6.69 3.52 -7.51
CA LYS A 122 -6.27 4.24 -6.28
C LYS A 122 -7.18 5.41 -5.95
N LEU A 123 -7.70 6.12 -6.94
CA LEU A 123 -8.69 7.18 -6.72
C LEU A 123 -10.02 6.61 -6.22
N SER A 124 -10.50 5.52 -6.81
CA SER A 124 -11.74 4.86 -6.38
C SER A 124 -11.62 4.31 -4.96
N GLU A 125 -10.50 3.68 -4.61
CA GLU A 125 -10.20 3.23 -3.24
C GLU A 125 -10.19 4.39 -2.24
N ALA A 126 -9.59 5.54 -2.60
CA ALA A 126 -9.53 6.72 -1.75
C ALA A 126 -10.93 7.31 -1.50
N ILE A 127 -11.77 7.44 -2.54
CA ILE A 127 -13.15 7.92 -2.44
C ILE A 127 -13.98 6.99 -1.56
N PHE A 128 -13.90 5.68 -1.78
CA PHE A 128 -14.62 4.69 -0.98
C PHE A 128 -14.22 4.75 0.50
N ARG A 129 -12.92 4.84 0.79
CA ARG A 129 -12.41 4.99 2.16
C ARG A 129 -12.93 6.27 2.81
N GLN A 130 -12.87 7.39 2.10
CA GLN A 130 -13.40 8.66 2.60
C GLN A 130 -14.89 8.54 2.96
N GLN A 131 -15.69 7.93 2.08
CA GLN A 131 -17.11 7.67 2.34
C GLN A 131 -17.32 6.85 3.62
N CYS A 132 -16.59 5.73 3.77
CA CYS A 132 -16.71 4.86 4.94
C CYS A 132 -16.34 5.58 6.25
N MET A 133 -15.31 6.41 6.23
CA MET A 133 -14.88 7.18 7.41
C MET A 133 -15.88 8.27 7.79
N MET A 134 -16.51 8.92 6.81
CA MET A 134 -17.43 10.04 7.07
C MET A 134 -18.84 9.60 7.46
N MET A 135 -19.35 8.52 6.87
CA MET A 135 -20.78 8.17 6.99
C MET A 135 -21.09 7.24 8.16
N ASN A 136 -20.16 6.40 8.61
CA ASN A 136 -20.46 5.30 9.52
C ASN A 136 -19.75 5.40 10.89
N GLY A 137 -19.10 6.51 11.18
CA GLY A 137 -18.37 6.71 12.42
C GLY A 137 -17.24 5.68 12.62
N LYS A 138 -16.79 5.52 13.88
CA LYS A 138 -15.64 4.65 14.21
C LYS A 138 -15.92 3.16 13.96
N THR A 139 -17.12 2.70 14.28
CA THR A 139 -17.53 1.30 14.08
C THR A 139 -17.57 0.97 12.58
N GLY A 140 -18.19 1.83 11.77
CA GLY A 140 -18.24 1.62 10.33
C GLY A 140 -16.86 1.68 9.67
N ALA A 141 -15.97 2.55 10.15
CA ALA A 141 -14.58 2.60 9.67
C ALA A 141 -13.85 1.27 9.96
N ILE A 142 -14.02 0.70 11.16
CA ILE A 142 -13.44 -0.61 11.51
C ILE A 142 -14.04 -1.72 10.64
N CYS A 143 -15.37 -1.79 10.51
CA CYS A 143 -16.01 -2.81 9.68
C CYS A 143 -15.54 -2.75 8.21
N SER A 144 -15.45 -1.54 7.66
CA SER A 144 -14.94 -1.33 6.30
C SER A 144 -13.48 -1.76 6.15
N PHE A 145 -12.64 -1.47 7.14
CA PHE A 145 -11.25 -1.90 7.14
C PHE A 145 -11.13 -3.43 7.26
N LEU A 146 -11.90 -4.08 8.14
CA LEU A 146 -11.94 -5.54 8.24
C LEU A 146 -12.38 -6.19 6.92
N TYR A 147 -13.35 -5.58 6.23
CA TYR A 147 -13.77 -6.04 4.91
C TYR A 147 -12.63 -5.96 3.87
N GLN A 148 -11.85 -4.86 3.87
CA GLN A 148 -10.65 -4.76 3.04
C GLN A 148 -9.62 -5.84 3.36
N LEU A 149 -9.40 -6.14 4.65
CA LEU A 149 -8.49 -7.19 5.08
C LEU A 149 -8.93 -8.59 4.64
N ILE A 150 -10.24 -8.85 4.60
CA ILE A 150 -10.78 -10.10 4.04
C ILE A 150 -10.41 -10.22 2.55
N HIS A 151 -10.47 -9.15 1.77
CA HIS A 151 -10.06 -9.19 0.37
C HIS A 151 -8.56 -9.40 0.19
N LEU A 152 -7.73 -8.84 1.09
CA LEU A 152 -6.28 -8.94 0.99
C LEU A 152 -5.73 -10.26 1.56
N PHE A 153 -6.29 -10.71 2.70
CA PHE A 153 -5.72 -11.79 3.52
C PHE A 153 -6.75 -12.83 3.93
N GLY A 154 -7.97 -12.75 3.40
CA GLY A 154 -9.05 -13.66 3.79
C GLY A 154 -8.86 -15.06 3.24
N ARG A 155 -9.00 -16.05 4.11
CA ARG A 155 -9.05 -17.47 3.78
C ARG A 155 -10.35 -18.08 4.30
N LYS A 156 -11.04 -18.81 3.42
CA LYS A 156 -12.27 -19.51 3.82
C LYS A 156 -11.94 -20.65 4.78
N VAL A 157 -12.66 -20.72 5.89
CA VAL A 157 -12.59 -21.79 6.89
C VAL A 157 -14.01 -22.26 7.20
N GLU A 158 -14.18 -23.39 7.92
CA GLU A 158 -15.51 -23.94 8.25
C GLU A 158 -16.41 -22.94 8.99
N ALA A 159 -15.82 -22.15 9.90
CA ALA A 159 -16.55 -21.16 10.72
C ALA A 159 -16.74 -19.79 10.03
N GLY A 160 -16.28 -19.59 8.77
CA GLY A 160 -16.42 -18.32 8.06
C GLY A 160 -15.16 -17.89 7.31
N MET A 161 -14.72 -16.63 7.48
CA MET A 161 -13.53 -16.06 6.85
C MET A 161 -12.48 -15.75 7.91
N LEU A 162 -11.30 -16.37 7.78
CA LEU A 162 -10.13 -16.07 8.61
C LEU A 162 -9.28 -15.02 7.88
N ILE A 163 -8.95 -13.94 8.55
CA ILE A 163 -7.93 -12.99 8.09
C ILE A 163 -6.57 -13.55 8.50
N ASP A 164 -5.89 -14.19 7.54
CA ASP A 164 -4.60 -14.88 7.77
C ASP A 164 -3.43 -13.89 7.71
N PHE A 165 -3.49 -12.86 8.54
CA PHE A 165 -2.47 -11.84 8.67
C PHE A 165 -2.48 -11.22 10.07
N GLN A 166 -1.30 -11.06 10.67
CA GLN A 166 -1.18 -10.50 12.01
C GLN A 166 -1.30 -8.98 11.98
N ILE A 167 -2.35 -8.45 12.61
CA ILE A 167 -2.63 -7.01 12.71
C ILE A 167 -2.83 -6.63 14.17
N THR A 168 -2.29 -5.48 14.57
CA THR A 168 -2.45 -4.94 15.92
C THR A 168 -3.62 -3.97 15.99
N ASN A 169 -4.19 -3.77 17.20
CA ASN A 169 -5.19 -2.72 17.43
C ASN A 169 -4.65 -1.30 17.15
N ASN A 170 -3.33 -1.10 17.25
CA ASN A 170 -2.70 0.16 16.85
C ASN A 170 -2.73 0.34 15.32
N ASP A 171 -2.48 -0.72 14.55
CA ASP A 171 -2.61 -0.65 13.09
C ASP A 171 -4.04 -0.31 12.69
N ILE A 172 -5.03 -1.00 13.28
CA ILE A 172 -6.46 -0.72 13.03
C ILE A 172 -6.79 0.75 13.39
N ALA A 173 -6.32 1.24 14.54
CA ALA A 173 -6.49 2.63 14.93
C ALA A 173 -5.90 3.60 13.89
N GLY A 174 -4.68 3.33 13.41
CA GLY A 174 -4.02 4.12 12.38
C GLY A 174 -4.74 4.13 11.03
N PHE A 175 -5.34 3.00 10.63
CA PHE A 175 -6.15 2.91 9.41
C PHE A 175 -7.51 3.59 9.52
N CYS A 176 -8.13 3.55 10.70
CA CYS A 176 -9.50 4.05 10.93
C CYS A 176 -9.55 5.49 11.49
N GLY A 177 -8.41 6.15 11.66
CA GLY A 177 -8.36 7.49 12.27
C GLY A 177 -8.82 7.52 13.74
N ILE A 178 -8.66 6.39 14.47
CA ILE A 178 -9.05 6.26 15.86
C ILE A 178 -7.86 6.58 16.76
N THR A 179 -8.09 7.40 17.78
CA THR A 179 -6.99 7.94 18.60
C THR A 179 -6.33 6.89 19.50
N THR A 180 -7.08 5.87 19.97
CA THR A 180 -6.56 4.92 20.95
C THR A 180 -6.88 3.46 20.60
N ARG A 181 -5.91 2.56 20.88
CA ARG A 181 -6.09 1.11 20.74
C ARG A 181 -7.24 0.55 21.61
N ASN A 182 -7.52 1.18 22.75
CA ASN A 182 -8.58 0.74 23.66
C ASN A 182 -9.97 0.95 23.05
N SER A 183 -10.17 2.05 22.30
CA SER A 183 -11.41 2.27 21.55
C SER A 183 -11.62 1.21 20.46
N VAL A 184 -10.54 0.83 19.77
CA VAL A 184 -10.60 -0.27 18.79
C VAL A 184 -10.97 -1.58 19.46
N SER A 185 -10.28 -1.94 20.57
CA SER A 185 -10.56 -3.19 21.31
C SER A 185 -12.02 -3.27 21.76
N ARG A 186 -12.57 -2.18 22.30
CA ARG A 186 -13.98 -2.14 22.72
C ARG A 186 -14.93 -2.38 21.55
N ILE A 187 -14.72 -1.69 20.42
CA ILE A 187 -15.58 -1.85 19.24
C ILE A 187 -15.49 -3.27 18.68
N LEU A 188 -14.28 -3.87 18.62
CA LEU A 188 -14.13 -5.27 18.18
C LEU A 188 -14.81 -6.29 19.08
N CYS A 189 -14.95 -6.00 20.38
CA CYS A 189 -15.69 -6.86 21.31
C CYS A 189 -17.21 -6.70 21.19
N GLU A 190 -17.70 -5.59 20.63
CA GLU A 190 -19.12 -5.29 20.41
C GLU A 190 -19.62 -5.81 19.04
N LEU A 191 -18.73 -6.20 18.13
CA LEU A 191 -19.02 -6.81 16.82
C LEU A 191 -19.20 -8.32 16.90
#